data_6b43ab481410875b12cf24a5d1ee338b
#
_entry.id   6b43ab481410875b12cf24a5d1ee338b
#
_cell.length_a   1.000
_cell.length_b   1.000
_cell.length_c   1.000
_cell.angle_alpha   90.00
_cell.angle_beta   90.00
_cell.angle_gamma   90.00
#
_symmetry.space_group_name_H-M   'P 1'
#
loop_
_entity.id
_entity.type
_entity.pdbx_description
1 polymer ?
#
loop_
_entity_poly.entity_id
_entity_poly.type
_entity_poly.pdbx_seq_one_letter_code
_entity_poly.pdbx_strand_id
1 'polypeptide(L)'
;PDPSTIRVVSLVNLSGSMNQRDQSTDHRRLDQARNYLDLNQRDSWINRMRESFGLVQRMGFSGDDVFSLKEGSWGLPQSGKPTALGTALSEILEETHPLPLAGVTVFSDGRNNLGSSPIAVGQKYLERGIPVNVIGVGQTSRSGNLSVRFVDAPVEAKAKEELGLVVEVTNSYPQSCSSTVRLLEDDDLHEEIPTTVA
;
A
#
# COMPACT_ATOMS: atom_id res chain seq x y z
N PRO A 1 -13.15 -10.94 25.37
CA PRO A 1 -13.84 -11.93 24.54
C PRO A 1 -13.00 -13.20 24.41
N ASP A 2 -13.67 -14.33 24.27
CA ASP A 2 -13.00 -15.61 24.01
C ASP A 2 -12.26 -15.50 22.65
N PRO A 3 -10.95 -15.80 22.58
CA PRO A 3 -10.19 -15.75 21.35
C PRO A 3 -10.79 -16.57 20.20
N SER A 4 -11.53 -17.62 20.49
CA SER A 4 -12.20 -18.47 19.49
C SER A 4 -13.41 -17.79 18.81
N THR A 5 -13.90 -16.69 19.37
CA THR A 5 -15.10 -15.97 18.88
C THR A 5 -14.77 -14.65 18.18
N ILE A 6 -13.52 -14.43 17.85
CA ILE A 6 -13.05 -13.20 17.19
C ILE A 6 -12.25 -13.53 15.93
N ARG A 7 -12.19 -12.56 15.01
CA ARG A 7 -11.32 -12.64 13.84
C ARG A 7 -10.21 -11.60 13.87
N VAL A 8 -9.08 -11.93 13.31
CA VAL A 8 -8.00 -11.01 12.97
C VAL A 8 -7.74 -11.07 11.48
N VAL A 9 -7.34 -9.94 10.90
CA VAL A 9 -7.06 -9.84 9.46
C VAL A 9 -5.58 -9.59 9.24
N SER A 10 -4.98 -10.38 8.35
CA SER A 10 -3.66 -10.13 7.76
C SER A 10 -3.88 -9.51 6.40
N LEU A 11 -3.59 -8.21 6.24
CA LEU A 11 -3.78 -7.46 5.01
C LEU A 11 -2.44 -7.27 4.30
N VAL A 12 -2.31 -7.78 3.08
CA VAL A 12 -1.07 -7.74 2.30
C VAL A 12 -1.20 -6.80 1.12
N ASN A 13 -0.28 -5.87 1.02
CA ASN A 13 -0.13 -5.03 -0.16
C ASN A 13 0.37 -5.87 -1.34
N LEU A 14 -0.39 -5.87 -2.45
CA LEU A 14 -0.06 -6.55 -3.71
C LEU A 14 0.06 -5.55 -4.88
N SER A 15 0.25 -4.27 -4.59
CA SER A 15 0.52 -3.25 -5.62
C SER A 15 1.88 -3.47 -6.29
N GLY A 16 2.10 -2.80 -7.42
CA GLY A 16 3.32 -2.94 -8.22
C GLY A 16 4.62 -2.69 -7.46
N SER A 17 4.61 -1.80 -6.45
CA SER A 17 5.78 -1.50 -5.62
C SER A 17 6.29 -2.69 -4.80
N MET A 18 5.42 -3.64 -4.46
CA MET A 18 5.79 -4.86 -3.74
C MET A 18 6.60 -5.86 -4.58
N ASN A 19 6.62 -5.67 -5.90
CA ASN A 19 7.46 -6.47 -6.81
C ASN A 19 8.91 -5.98 -6.87
N GLN A 20 9.20 -4.81 -6.30
CA GLN A 20 10.56 -4.28 -6.28
C GLN A 20 11.47 -5.15 -5.43
N ARG A 21 12.71 -5.36 -5.92
CA ARG A 21 13.76 -6.05 -5.18
C ARG A 21 14.56 -5.04 -4.38
N ASP A 22 14.88 -5.39 -3.16
CA ASP A 22 15.76 -4.59 -2.32
C ASP A 22 17.22 -4.89 -2.67
N GLN A 23 18.00 -3.84 -2.88
CA GLN A 23 19.38 -3.96 -3.38
C GLN A 23 20.31 -4.79 -2.48
N SER A 24 20.07 -4.83 -1.17
CA SER A 24 20.96 -5.53 -0.23
C SER A 24 20.61 -7.01 -0.07
N THR A 25 19.39 -7.42 -0.33
CA THR A 25 18.93 -8.81 -0.10
C THR A 25 18.57 -9.54 -1.38
N ASP A 26 18.43 -8.81 -2.50
CA ASP A 26 17.90 -9.30 -3.77
C ASP A 26 16.51 -9.97 -3.65
N HIS A 27 15.86 -9.83 -2.50
CA HIS A 27 14.51 -10.33 -2.27
C HIS A 27 13.46 -9.28 -2.64
N ARG A 28 12.35 -9.75 -3.21
CA ARG A 28 11.19 -8.88 -3.43
C ARG A 28 10.55 -8.53 -2.08
N ARG A 29 9.99 -7.35 -1.95
CA ARG A 29 9.23 -6.95 -0.76
C ARG A 29 8.09 -7.91 -0.44
N LEU A 30 7.41 -8.41 -1.48
CA LEU A 30 6.38 -9.42 -1.31
C LEU A 30 6.90 -10.72 -0.71
N ASP A 31 8.12 -11.15 -1.06
CA ASP A 31 8.71 -12.39 -0.54
C ASP A 31 9.00 -12.25 0.97
N GLN A 32 9.33 -11.05 1.43
CA GLN A 32 9.44 -10.77 2.88
C GLN A 32 8.09 -10.93 3.58
N ALA A 33 7.00 -10.37 3.02
CA ALA A 33 5.66 -10.57 3.58
C ALA A 33 5.25 -12.05 3.57
N ARG A 34 5.59 -12.79 2.52
CA ARG A 34 5.32 -14.23 2.40
C ARG A 34 5.96 -15.03 3.53
N ASN A 35 7.19 -14.71 3.91
CA ASN A 35 7.89 -15.42 4.99
C ASN A 35 7.14 -15.33 6.33
N TYR A 36 6.50 -14.18 6.64
CA TYR A 36 5.67 -14.04 7.84
C TYR A 36 4.38 -14.85 7.78
N LEU A 37 3.86 -15.08 6.58
CA LEU A 37 2.55 -15.67 6.32
C LEU A 37 2.64 -17.07 5.73
N ASP A 38 3.83 -17.69 5.75
CA ASP A 38 4.04 -19.06 5.26
C ASP A 38 3.49 -20.08 6.26
N LEU A 39 2.45 -20.78 5.85
CA LEU A 39 1.80 -21.82 6.65
C LEU A 39 2.66 -23.07 6.81
N ASN A 40 3.65 -23.30 5.96
CA ASN A 40 4.55 -24.44 6.03
C ASN A 40 5.65 -24.25 7.08
N GLN A 41 5.91 -23.02 7.49
CA GLN A 41 6.85 -22.72 8.56
C GLN A 41 6.14 -22.72 9.92
N ARG A 42 6.43 -23.72 10.76
CA ARG A 42 5.77 -23.92 12.06
C ARG A 42 5.79 -22.67 12.93
N ASP A 43 6.90 -21.96 12.98
CA ASP A 43 7.10 -20.76 13.80
C ASP A 43 6.77 -19.46 13.07
N SER A 44 6.10 -19.52 11.91
CA SER A 44 5.69 -18.33 11.19
C SER A 44 4.70 -17.50 12.02
N TRP A 45 4.69 -16.18 11.78
CA TRP A 45 3.76 -15.28 12.44
C TRP A 45 2.30 -15.73 12.29
N ILE A 46 1.91 -16.15 11.08
CA ILE A 46 0.53 -16.57 10.79
C ILE A 46 0.12 -17.80 11.59
N ASN A 47 1.00 -18.79 11.77
CA ASN A 47 0.69 -19.99 12.52
C ASN A 47 0.52 -19.69 14.00
N ARG A 48 1.39 -18.85 14.59
CA ARG A 48 1.21 -18.38 15.97
C ARG A 48 -0.09 -17.61 16.17
N MET A 49 -0.50 -16.79 15.18
CA MET A 49 -1.78 -16.10 15.24
C MET A 49 -2.95 -17.09 15.16
N ARG A 50 -2.88 -18.11 14.31
CA ARG A 50 -3.92 -19.16 14.21
C ARG A 50 -4.09 -19.99 15.47
N GLU A 51 -3.01 -20.20 16.23
CA GLU A 51 -3.08 -20.87 17.54
C GLU A 51 -3.78 -20.00 18.61
N SER A 52 -3.72 -18.69 18.45
CA SER A 52 -4.21 -17.72 19.44
C SER A 52 -5.63 -17.22 19.16
N PHE A 53 -6.10 -17.24 17.90
CA PHE A 53 -7.37 -16.65 17.49
C PHE A 53 -8.24 -17.63 16.71
N GLY A 54 -9.58 -17.51 16.85
CA GLY A 54 -10.53 -18.40 16.21
C GLY A 54 -10.51 -18.34 14.68
N LEU A 55 -10.31 -17.15 14.12
CA LEU A 55 -10.17 -16.95 12.68
C LEU A 55 -9.05 -15.97 12.37
N VAL A 56 -8.11 -16.41 11.55
CA VAL A 56 -7.11 -15.54 10.92
C VAL A 56 -7.39 -15.47 9.43
N GLN A 57 -7.99 -14.37 9.00
CA GLN A 57 -8.33 -14.12 7.61
C GLN A 57 -7.15 -13.47 6.89
N ARG A 58 -6.76 -14.02 5.74
CA ARG A 58 -5.71 -13.44 4.89
C ARG A 58 -6.36 -12.71 3.72
N MET A 59 -6.05 -11.44 3.60
CA MET A 59 -6.56 -10.58 2.54
C MET A 59 -5.42 -9.90 1.80
N GLY A 60 -5.60 -9.68 0.52
CA GLY A 60 -4.72 -8.87 -0.31
C GLY A 60 -5.43 -7.63 -0.80
N PHE A 61 -4.68 -6.57 -1.09
CA PHE A 61 -5.22 -5.40 -1.77
C PHE A 61 -4.29 -4.88 -2.86
N SER A 62 -4.88 -4.34 -3.94
CA SER A 62 -4.16 -3.73 -5.05
C SER A 62 -5.08 -2.77 -5.79
N GLY A 63 -4.70 -1.51 -5.94
CA GLY A 63 -5.65 -0.47 -6.35
C GLY A 63 -6.77 -0.37 -5.31
N ASP A 64 -8.00 -0.29 -5.78
CA ASP A 64 -9.20 -0.24 -4.93
C ASP A 64 -9.76 -1.64 -4.59
N ASP A 65 -9.14 -2.70 -5.13
CA ASP A 65 -9.62 -4.07 -4.93
C ASP A 65 -9.09 -4.65 -3.61
N VAL A 66 -9.97 -5.22 -2.79
CA VAL A 66 -9.64 -6.04 -1.62
C VAL A 66 -10.20 -7.44 -1.83
N PHE A 67 -9.40 -8.46 -1.59
CA PHE A 67 -9.79 -9.84 -1.87
C PHE A 67 -9.15 -10.84 -0.91
N SER A 68 -9.82 -11.97 -0.71
CA SER A 68 -9.32 -13.05 0.13
C SER A 68 -8.17 -13.80 -0.54
N LEU A 69 -7.10 -14.05 0.22
CA LEU A 69 -5.97 -14.87 -0.20
C LEU A 69 -6.23 -16.32 0.20
N LYS A 70 -6.39 -17.20 -0.79
CA LYS A 70 -6.56 -18.64 -0.58
C LYS A 70 -5.25 -19.29 -0.10
N GLU A 71 -5.35 -20.38 0.62
CA GLU A 71 -4.18 -21.18 1.00
C GLU A 71 -3.40 -21.64 -0.24
N GLY A 72 -2.08 -21.47 -0.21
CA GLY A 72 -1.20 -21.81 -1.34
C GLY A 72 -1.25 -20.83 -2.51
N SER A 73 -2.17 -19.88 -2.53
CA SER A 73 -2.26 -18.85 -3.57
C SER A 73 -1.86 -17.49 -3.00
N TRP A 74 -0.71 -17.03 -3.40
CA TRP A 74 -0.31 -15.64 -3.26
C TRP A 74 -0.63 -14.93 -4.56
N GLY A 75 -1.49 -13.95 -4.54
CA GLY A 75 -1.65 -13.10 -5.70
C GLY A 75 -0.29 -12.58 -6.18
N LEU A 76 -0.09 -12.50 -7.49
CA LEU A 76 1.08 -11.81 -8.04
C LEU A 76 0.86 -10.31 -7.86
N PRO A 77 1.92 -9.54 -7.52
CA PRO A 77 1.83 -8.09 -7.50
C PRO A 77 1.34 -7.61 -8.86
N GLN A 78 0.30 -6.79 -8.85
CA GLN A 78 -0.25 -6.24 -10.08
C GLN A 78 0.59 -5.03 -10.50
N SER A 79 1.40 -5.22 -11.53
CA SER A 79 2.21 -4.16 -12.13
C SER A 79 1.32 -2.99 -12.55
N GLY A 80 1.74 -1.78 -12.21
CA GLY A 80 1.04 -0.55 -12.61
C GLY A 80 -0.16 -0.16 -11.73
N LYS A 81 -0.66 -1.04 -10.85
CA LYS A 81 -1.73 -0.63 -9.95
C LYS A 81 -1.20 0.20 -8.77
N PRO A 82 -1.91 1.27 -8.41
CA PRO A 82 -1.59 2.12 -7.27
C PRO A 82 -1.82 1.38 -5.94
N THR A 83 -1.44 2.02 -4.84
CA THR A 83 -1.63 1.50 -3.48
C THR A 83 -2.71 2.31 -2.77
N ALA A 84 -3.84 1.72 -2.45
CA ALA A 84 -4.97 2.33 -1.76
C ALA A 84 -5.17 1.71 -0.36
N LEU A 85 -4.15 1.82 0.50
CA LEU A 85 -4.16 1.22 1.84
C LEU A 85 -5.31 1.74 2.71
N GLY A 86 -5.59 3.05 2.67
CA GLY A 86 -6.68 3.63 3.45
C GLY A 86 -8.05 3.09 3.01
N THR A 87 -8.27 2.94 1.70
CA THR A 87 -9.51 2.34 1.17
C THR A 87 -9.64 0.89 1.62
N ALA A 88 -8.57 0.10 1.50
CA ALA A 88 -8.57 -1.30 1.94
C ALA A 88 -8.87 -1.46 3.45
N LEU A 89 -8.28 -0.61 4.28
CA LEU A 89 -8.57 -0.59 5.71
C LEU A 89 -10.04 -0.20 5.98
N SER A 90 -10.60 0.77 5.26
CA SER A 90 -12.00 1.18 5.41
C SER A 90 -12.95 0.04 5.06
N GLU A 91 -12.68 -0.67 3.97
CA GLU A 91 -13.50 -1.81 3.53
C GLU A 91 -13.51 -2.94 4.56
N ILE A 92 -12.34 -3.29 5.12
CA ILE A 92 -12.25 -4.31 6.19
C ILE A 92 -13.03 -3.88 7.45
N LEU A 93 -12.97 -2.59 7.80
CA LEU A 93 -13.65 -2.06 8.98
C LEU A 93 -15.17 -2.08 8.85
N GLU A 94 -15.68 -1.94 7.63
CA GLU A 94 -17.10 -1.88 7.30
C GLU A 94 -17.65 -3.24 6.85
N GLU A 95 -16.78 -4.24 6.65
CA GLU A 95 -17.20 -5.57 6.27
C GLU A 95 -18.10 -6.22 7.33
N THR A 96 -19.29 -6.64 6.91
CA THR A 96 -20.20 -7.41 7.77
C THR A 96 -19.70 -8.85 7.88
N HIS A 97 -19.31 -9.26 9.08
CA HIS A 97 -18.83 -10.62 9.34
C HIS A 97 -19.40 -11.16 10.66
N PRO A 98 -19.73 -12.47 10.75
CA PRO A 98 -20.27 -13.07 11.98
C PRO A 98 -19.37 -12.91 13.20
N LEU A 99 -18.06 -12.97 13.00
CA LEU A 99 -17.09 -12.77 14.08
C LEU A 99 -16.61 -11.32 14.10
N PRO A 100 -16.62 -10.65 15.28
CA PRO A 100 -16.14 -9.30 15.42
C PRO A 100 -14.64 -9.20 15.09
N LEU A 101 -14.24 -8.10 14.46
CA LEU A 101 -12.86 -7.80 14.14
C LEU A 101 -12.11 -7.40 15.40
N ALA A 102 -11.06 -8.16 15.74
CA ALA A 102 -10.23 -7.93 16.91
C ALA A 102 -8.92 -7.19 16.59
N GLY A 103 -8.51 -7.19 15.34
CA GLY A 103 -7.32 -6.46 14.91
C GLY A 103 -6.97 -6.69 13.45
N VAL A 104 -6.14 -5.80 12.91
CA VAL A 104 -5.59 -5.89 11.55
C VAL A 104 -4.07 -5.81 11.62
N THR A 105 -3.38 -6.68 10.89
CA THR A 105 -1.95 -6.56 10.66
C THR A 105 -1.69 -6.35 9.17
N VAL A 106 -1.11 -5.21 8.84
CA VAL A 106 -0.80 -4.77 7.48
C VAL A 106 0.64 -5.12 7.14
N PHE A 107 0.86 -5.75 5.98
CA PHE A 107 2.17 -5.98 5.39
C PHE A 107 2.30 -5.08 4.16
N SER A 108 3.09 -4.02 4.25
CA SER A 108 3.19 -3.01 3.21
C SER A 108 4.56 -2.33 3.22
N ASP A 109 4.95 -1.79 2.07
CA ASP A 109 6.12 -0.88 1.95
C ASP A 109 5.81 0.57 2.37
N GLY A 110 4.62 0.82 2.92
CA GLY A 110 4.20 2.10 3.48
C GLY A 110 3.71 3.12 2.45
N ARG A 111 3.65 2.78 1.17
CA ARG A 111 3.13 3.69 0.15
C ARG A 111 1.61 3.71 0.17
N ASN A 112 1.05 4.91 -0.02
CA ASN A 112 -0.38 5.13 -0.27
C ASN A 112 -0.49 6.29 -1.25
N ASN A 113 -0.87 6.02 -2.47
CA ASN A 113 -0.95 7.01 -3.56
C ASN A 113 -2.33 7.05 -4.23
N LEU A 114 -3.31 6.37 -3.64
CA LEU A 114 -4.70 6.39 -4.08
C LEU A 114 -5.63 6.28 -2.87
N GLY A 115 -6.84 6.80 -3.01
CA GLY A 115 -7.95 6.62 -2.08
C GLY A 115 -7.80 7.34 -0.75
N SER A 116 -8.46 6.82 0.27
CA SER A 116 -8.56 7.43 1.60
C SER A 116 -7.19 7.51 2.32
N SER A 117 -7.04 8.53 3.16
CA SER A 117 -5.86 8.64 4.03
C SER A 117 -5.82 7.48 5.04
N PRO A 118 -4.74 6.67 5.09
CA PRO A 118 -4.61 5.62 6.09
C PRO A 118 -4.66 6.14 7.53
N ILE A 119 -4.18 7.36 7.77
CA ILE A 119 -4.19 8.00 9.10
C ILE A 119 -5.64 8.30 9.52
N ALA A 120 -6.45 8.86 8.61
CA ALA A 120 -7.85 9.17 8.92
C ALA A 120 -8.67 7.90 9.17
N VAL A 121 -8.39 6.83 8.43
CA VAL A 121 -9.04 5.53 8.66
C VAL A 121 -8.54 4.89 9.96
N GLY A 122 -7.24 5.00 10.25
CA GLY A 122 -6.66 4.53 11.50
C GLY A 122 -7.32 5.15 12.75
N GLN A 123 -7.75 6.41 12.67
CA GLN A 123 -8.54 7.05 13.75
C GLN A 123 -9.88 6.34 13.99
N LYS A 124 -10.57 5.93 12.93
CA LYS A 124 -11.83 5.15 13.07
C LYS A 124 -11.58 3.79 13.75
N TYR A 125 -10.47 3.15 13.46
CA TYR A 125 -10.05 1.92 14.14
C TYR A 125 -9.80 2.16 15.62
N LEU A 126 -9.10 3.25 15.96
CA LEU A 126 -8.83 3.65 17.35
C LEU A 126 -10.14 3.92 18.12
N GLU A 127 -11.09 4.65 17.51
CA GLU A 127 -12.42 4.93 18.10
C GLU A 127 -13.20 3.63 18.41
N ARG A 128 -13.02 2.58 17.59
CA ARG A 128 -13.63 1.27 17.81
C ARG A 128 -12.81 0.34 18.72
N GLY A 129 -11.64 0.80 19.20
CA GLY A 129 -10.72 -0.01 20.02
C GLY A 129 -10.08 -1.17 19.27
N ILE A 130 -9.99 -1.09 17.94
CA ILE A 130 -9.42 -2.16 17.09
C ILE A 130 -7.98 -1.81 16.75
N PRO A 131 -6.97 -2.58 17.20
CA PRO A 131 -5.58 -2.30 16.89
C PRO A 131 -5.26 -2.55 15.41
N VAL A 132 -4.47 -1.64 14.82
CA VAL A 132 -3.86 -1.80 13.51
C VAL A 132 -2.34 -1.86 13.70
N ASN A 133 -1.76 -3.01 13.41
CA ASN A 133 -0.32 -3.20 13.43
C ASN A 133 0.22 -3.13 12.00
N VAL A 134 1.39 -2.55 11.81
CA VAL A 134 2.03 -2.45 10.49
C VAL A 134 3.39 -3.14 10.53
N ILE A 135 3.58 -4.11 9.65
CA ILE A 135 4.87 -4.74 9.39
C ILE A 135 5.38 -4.14 8.08
N GLY A 136 6.36 -3.25 8.21
CA GLY A 136 7.06 -2.66 7.08
C GLY A 136 7.86 -3.73 6.35
N VAL A 137 7.65 -3.84 5.03
CA VAL A 137 8.45 -4.70 4.16
C VAL A 137 9.25 -3.82 3.20
N GLY A 138 10.43 -4.27 2.86
CA GLY A 138 11.40 -3.48 2.12
C GLY A 138 12.46 -2.87 3.03
N GLN A 139 13.43 -2.25 2.41
CA GLN A 139 14.51 -1.61 3.14
C GLN A 139 14.21 -0.14 3.41
N THR A 140 14.59 0.30 4.59
CA THR A 140 14.73 1.72 4.93
C THR A 140 15.99 2.36 4.32
N SER A 141 16.59 1.68 3.31
CA SER A 141 17.73 2.30 2.65
C SER A 141 17.33 3.63 2.06
N ARG A 142 18.15 4.63 2.23
CA ARG A 142 18.11 5.90 1.50
C ARG A 142 18.43 5.66 0.01
N SER A 143 17.70 4.73 -0.62
CA SER A 143 17.69 4.68 -2.08
C SER A 143 17.06 5.98 -2.52
N GLY A 144 17.79 6.77 -3.26
CA GLY A 144 17.28 8.02 -3.79
C GLY A 144 15.92 7.81 -4.45
N ASN A 145 15.12 8.81 -4.40
CA ASN A 145 13.81 8.83 -5.05
C ASN A 145 13.70 10.10 -5.87
N LEU A 146 13.15 9.97 -7.06
CA LEU A 146 12.70 11.09 -7.85
C LEU A 146 11.17 11.13 -7.73
N SER A 147 10.63 12.20 -7.19
CA SER A 147 9.19 12.36 -7.00
C SER A 147 8.69 13.64 -7.63
N VAL A 148 7.47 13.61 -8.09
CA VAL A 148 6.74 14.77 -8.63
C VAL A 148 5.45 14.96 -7.84
N ARG A 149 5.11 16.21 -7.53
CA ARG A 149 3.84 16.57 -6.90
C ARG A 149 3.32 17.89 -7.46
N PHE A 150 2.01 18.06 -7.50
CA PHE A 150 1.41 19.37 -7.72
C PHE A 150 1.62 20.24 -6.48
N VAL A 151 2.14 21.44 -6.73
CA VAL A 151 2.24 22.51 -5.71
C VAL A 151 1.05 23.42 -5.80
N ASP A 152 0.66 23.75 -7.04
CA ASP A 152 -0.52 24.53 -7.34
C ASP A 152 -1.19 23.96 -8.57
N ALA A 153 -2.48 23.68 -8.43
CA ALA A 153 -3.34 23.22 -9.50
C ALA A 153 -4.77 23.69 -9.20
N PRO A 154 -5.47 24.32 -10.13
CA PRO A 154 -6.85 24.73 -9.96
C PRO A 154 -7.75 23.50 -9.75
N VAL A 155 -8.67 23.58 -8.80
CA VAL A 155 -9.63 22.50 -8.49
C VAL A 155 -10.73 22.42 -9.56
N GLU A 156 -11.02 23.55 -10.22
CA GLU A 156 -12.01 23.65 -11.28
C GLU A 156 -11.44 24.47 -12.43
N ALA A 157 -11.77 24.08 -13.64
CA ALA A 157 -11.36 24.75 -14.86
C ALA A 157 -12.52 24.86 -15.83
N LYS A 158 -12.56 25.95 -16.62
CA LYS A 158 -13.52 26.06 -17.71
C LYS A 158 -12.92 25.49 -18.98
N ALA A 159 -13.77 24.87 -19.79
CA ALA A 159 -13.34 24.37 -21.11
C ALA A 159 -12.71 25.48 -21.94
N LYS A 160 -11.54 25.22 -22.53
CA LYS A 160 -10.73 26.14 -23.34
C LYS A 160 -10.05 27.29 -22.56
N GLU A 161 -9.94 27.20 -21.25
CA GLU A 161 -9.16 28.14 -20.46
C GLU A 161 -7.70 27.63 -20.36
N GLU A 162 -6.72 28.52 -20.48
CA GLU A 162 -5.33 28.19 -20.21
C GLU A 162 -5.15 28.02 -18.69
N LEU A 163 -4.58 26.87 -18.29
CA LEU A 163 -4.33 26.54 -16.90
C LEU A 163 -2.84 26.60 -16.59
N GLY A 164 -2.51 27.37 -15.56
CA GLY A 164 -1.18 27.30 -14.94
C GLY A 164 -1.11 26.14 -13.95
N LEU A 165 -0.23 25.18 -14.20
CA LEU A 165 0.06 24.08 -13.27
C LEU A 165 1.48 24.25 -12.73
N VAL A 166 1.65 24.22 -11.41
CA VAL A 166 2.96 24.25 -10.77
C VAL A 166 3.24 22.88 -10.18
N VAL A 167 4.31 22.25 -10.66
CA VAL A 167 4.77 20.95 -10.14
C VAL A 167 6.14 21.09 -9.50
N GLU A 168 6.34 20.41 -8.40
CA GLU A 168 7.65 20.27 -7.75
C GLU A 168 8.21 18.90 -8.04
N VAL A 169 9.45 18.88 -8.52
CA VAL A 169 10.23 17.65 -8.70
C VAL A 169 11.30 17.60 -7.63
N THR A 170 11.29 16.57 -6.79
CA THR A 170 12.26 16.39 -5.71
C THR A 170 13.16 15.20 -6.01
N ASN A 171 14.47 15.42 -5.93
CA ASN A 171 15.49 14.39 -6.03
C ASN A 171 16.07 14.11 -4.63
N SER A 172 16.04 12.87 -4.19
CA SER A 172 16.72 12.43 -2.96
C SER A 172 17.92 11.51 -3.22
N TYR A 173 18.32 11.34 -4.48
CA TYR A 173 19.58 10.70 -4.80
C TYR A 173 20.76 11.63 -4.43
N PRO A 174 21.93 11.08 -4.07
CA PRO A 174 23.11 11.89 -3.77
C PRO A 174 23.73 12.55 -5.02
N GLN A 175 23.22 12.24 -6.19
CA GLN A 175 23.67 12.75 -7.49
C GLN A 175 22.52 13.36 -8.27
N SER A 176 22.80 14.29 -9.16
CA SER A 176 21.80 14.87 -10.05
C SER A 176 21.14 13.81 -10.94
N CYS A 177 19.84 13.86 -11.07
CA CYS A 177 19.05 12.98 -11.92
C CYS A 177 18.41 13.76 -13.05
N SER A 178 18.56 13.26 -14.28
CA SER A 178 17.81 13.73 -15.43
C SER A 178 16.58 12.85 -15.65
N SER A 179 15.44 13.48 -15.84
CA SER A 179 14.17 12.82 -16.05
C SER A 179 13.28 13.67 -16.98
N THR A 180 12.11 13.18 -17.28
CA THR A 180 11.11 13.90 -18.05
C THR A 180 9.80 13.91 -17.29
N VAL A 181 9.24 15.10 -17.08
CA VAL A 181 7.89 15.28 -16.54
C VAL A 181 6.92 15.26 -17.70
N ARG A 182 5.88 14.42 -17.60
CA ARG A 182 4.83 14.32 -18.61
C ARG A 182 3.50 14.75 -18.03
N LEU A 183 2.81 15.61 -18.73
CA LEU A 183 1.43 15.96 -18.45
C LEU A 183 0.53 15.14 -19.37
N LEU A 184 -0.36 14.35 -18.75
CA LEU A 184 -1.33 13.51 -19.46
C LEU A 184 -2.74 14.00 -19.12
N GLU A 185 -3.62 14.02 -20.11
CA GLU A 185 -5.06 14.22 -19.95
C GLU A 185 -5.77 13.00 -20.57
N ASP A 186 -6.52 12.25 -19.80
CA ASP A 186 -7.21 11.01 -20.23
C ASP A 186 -6.29 10.00 -20.96
N ASP A 187 -5.04 9.85 -20.47
CA ASP A 187 -3.96 9.05 -21.05
C ASP A 187 -3.31 9.63 -22.32
N ASP A 188 -3.79 10.73 -22.84
CA ASP A 188 -3.16 11.44 -23.95
C ASP A 188 -2.04 12.38 -23.48
N LEU A 189 -0.91 12.35 -24.17
CA LEU A 189 0.24 13.20 -23.85
C LEU A 189 -0.02 14.64 -24.27
N HIS A 190 -0.11 15.54 -23.29
CA HIS A 190 -0.29 16.98 -23.51
C HIS A 190 1.04 17.72 -23.60
N GLU A 191 1.94 17.44 -22.66
CA GLU A 191 3.22 18.13 -22.57
C GLU A 191 4.31 17.22 -22.01
N GLU A 192 5.55 17.46 -22.43
CA GLU A 192 6.72 16.74 -22.02
C GLU A 192 7.87 17.71 -21.74
N ILE A 193 8.33 17.77 -20.48
CA ILE A 193 9.35 18.71 -20.02
C ILE A 193 10.57 17.95 -19.51
N PRO A 194 11.71 17.97 -20.25
CA PRO A 194 12.97 17.44 -19.75
C PRO A 194 13.44 18.24 -18.52
N THR A 195 13.77 17.54 -17.44
CA THR A 195 14.10 18.16 -16.17
C THR A 195 15.35 17.51 -15.59
N THR A 196 16.28 18.33 -15.10
CA THR A 196 17.45 17.86 -14.33
C THR A 196 17.36 18.43 -12.93
N VAL A 197 17.36 17.54 -11.93
CA VAL A 197 17.22 17.91 -10.51
C VAL A 197 18.49 17.52 -9.78
N ALA A 198 19.10 18.50 -9.10
CA ALA A 198 20.33 18.33 -8.33
C ALA A 198 20.11 17.57 -7.02
#